data_88ec89655759b85e04327b3542521d62
#
_entry.id   88ec89655759b85e04327b3542521d62
#
_cell.length_a   1.000
_cell.length_b   1.000
_cell.length_c   1.000
_cell.angle_alpha   90.00
_cell.angle_beta   90.00
_cell.angle_gamma   90.00
#
_symmetry.space_group_name_H-M   'P 1'
#
loop_
_entity.id
_entity.type
_entity.pdbx_description
1 polymer ?
#
loop_
_entity_poly.entity_id
_entity_poly.type
_entity_poly.pdbx_seq_one_letter_code
_entity_poly.pdbx_strand_id
1 'polypeptide(L)'
;MALLIVFVRNTGHSTATPVNENGHAQVYHAPKTVVATAAQKAAATSTLSRFVRSAVIRRDLAASWPLATAHLKSGTTRAEWLSGNLAVVPYPADGFRTVGFTLKYQYKGILGYDALLLPNTTKAGQLAGQQVYACELHDVRGNWLVDQCYPRKTL
;
A
#
# COMPACT_ATOMS: atom_id res chain seq x y z
N MET A 1 -20.95 56.01 -0.40
CA MET A 1 -20.89 54.63 -0.99
C MET A 1 -20.95 53.65 0.22
N ALA A 2 -22.13 53.08 0.50
CA ALA A 2 -22.35 52.22 1.65
C ALA A 2 -22.21 50.77 1.21
N LEU A 3 -21.31 50.01 1.85
CA LEU A 3 -21.05 48.59 1.60
C LEU A 3 -22.08 47.77 2.39
N LEU A 4 -23.02 47.12 1.71
CA LEU A 4 -24.01 46.25 2.31
C LEU A 4 -23.41 44.86 2.47
N ILE A 5 -23.10 44.45 3.71
CA ILE A 5 -22.64 43.09 4.02
C ILE A 5 -23.89 42.24 4.29
N VAL A 6 -24.22 41.34 3.37
CA VAL A 6 -25.30 40.36 3.52
C VAL A 6 -24.74 39.13 4.25
N PHE A 7 -25.15 38.92 5.50
CA PHE A 7 -24.91 37.68 6.23
C PHE A 7 -25.98 36.65 5.81
N VAL A 8 -25.59 35.66 5.04
CA VAL A 8 -26.47 34.48 4.79
C VAL A 8 -26.41 33.59 6.03
N ARG A 9 -27.45 33.64 6.86
CA ARG A 9 -27.66 32.66 7.92
C ARG A 9 -28.02 31.32 7.29
N ASN A 10 -27.11 30.39 7.29
CA ASN A 10 -27.41 29.00 6.96
C ASN A 10 -28.18 28.35 8.12
N THR A 11 -29.50 28.40 8.06
CA THR A 11 -30.38 27.67 8.98
C THR A 11 -30.50 26.23 8.45
N GLY A 12 -29.48 25.42 8.65
CA GLY A 12 -29.57 23.98 8.48
C GLY A 12 -30.59 23.43 9.48
N HIS A 13 -31.77 23.06 8.98
CA HIS A 13 -32.70 22.27 9.75
C HIS A 13 -32.08 20.89 9.94
N SER A 14 -31.44 20.69 11.06
CA SER A 14 -31.14 19.37 11.57
C SER A 14 -32.45 18.70 11.90
N THR A 15 -32.97 17.84 11.01
CA THR A 15 -34.03 16.90 11.36
C THR A 15 -33.41 15.91 12.35
N ALA A 16 -33.51 16.24 13.64
CA ALA A 16 -33.15 15.28 14.69
C ALA A 16 -34.08 14.07 14.50
N THR A 17 -33.48 12.96 14.10
CA THR A 17 -34.18 11.67 14.11
C THR A 17 -34.64 11.44 15.55
N PRO A 18 -35.92 11.11 15.79
CA PRO A 18 -36.36 10.89 17.17
C PRO A 18 -35.52 9.76 17.77
N VAL A 19 -34.84 10.10 18.87
CA VAL A 19 -34.11 9.11 19.65
C VAL A 19 -35.15 8.15 20.20
N ASN A 20 -35.09 6.88 19.83
CA ASN A 20 -35.94 5.86 20.40
C ASN A 20 -35.58 5.71 21.86
N GLU A 21 -36.41 6.25 22.76
CA GLU A 21 -36.17 6.27 24.22
C GLU A 21 -36.06 4.86 24.85
N ASN A 22 -36.37 3.80 24.10
CA ASN A 22 -36.22 2.40 24.51
C ASN A 22 -34.94 1.75 23.98
N GLY A 23 -34.05 2.49 23.32
CA GLY A 23 -32.77 2.00 22.85
C GLY A 23 -31.81 1.82 24.03
N HIS A 24 -31.57 0.57 24.45
CA HIS A 24 -30.42 0.29 25.29
C HIS A 24 -29.17 0.86 24.62
N ALA A 25 -28.40 1.67 25.36
CA ALA A 25 -27.17 2.24 24.85
C ALA A 25 -26.28 1.07 24.37
N GLN A 26 -26.11 0.96 23.04
CA GLN A 26 -25.18 0.00 22.48
C GLN A 26 -23.77 0.50 22.81
N VAL A 27 -23.12 -0.23 23.72
CA VAL A 27 -21.70 0.02 24.00
C VAL A 27 -20.95 -0.35 22.73
N TYR A 28 -20.45 0.66 22.02
CA TYR A 28 -19.58 0.45 20.87
C TYR A 28 -18.26 -0.15 21.37
N HIS A 29 -18.12 -1.45 21.20
CA HIS A 29 -16.83 -2.08 21.39
C HIS A 29 -16.00 -1.81 20.13
N ALA A 30 -15.00 -0.96 20.25
CA ALA A 30 -14.02 -0.79 19.18
C ALA A 30 -13.51 -2.17 18.74
N PRO A 31 -13.48 -2.47 17.43
CA PRO A 31 -12.99 -3.75 16.95
C PRO A 31 -11.59 -4.00 17.51
N LYS A 32 -11.35 -5.17 18.10
CA LYS A 32 -10.01 -5.53 18.61
C LYS A 32 -9.03 -5.37 17.47
N THR A 33 -8.05 -4.48 17.62
CA THR A 33 -6.96 -4.33 16.66
C THR A 33 -6.21 -5.66 16.61
N VAL A 34 -6.36 -6.40 15.52
CA VAL A 34 -5.64 -7.65 15.32
C VAL A 34 -4.21 -7.29 14.91
N VAL A 35 -3.32 -7.35 15.87
CA VAL A 35 -1.89 -7.09 15.65
C VAL A 35 -1.27 -8.34 15.02
N ALA A 36 -0.65 -8.20 13.87
CA ALA A 36 0.08 -9.29 13.22
C ALA A 36 1.24 -9.77 14.11
N THR A 37 1.39 -11.07 14.24
CA THR A 37 2.48 -11.69 15.00
C THR A 37 3.85 -11.43 14.34
N ALA A 38 4.93 -11.63 15.09
CA ALA A 38 6.30 -11.53 14.53
C ALA A 38 6.50 -12.49 13.35
N ALA A 39 5.96 -13.71 13.43
CA ALA A 39 6.03 -14.69 12.35
C ALA A 39 5.28 -14.23 11.09
N GLN A 40 4.09 -13.65 11.23
CA GLN A 40 3.33 -13.09 10.12
C GLN A 40 4.06 -11.91 9.45
N LYS A 41 4.64 -11.01 10.24
CA LYS A 41 5.44 -9.90 9.73
C LYS A 41 6.68 -10.40 8.99
N ALA A 42 7.38 -11.41 9.51
CA ALA A 42 8.53 -12.02 8.85
C ALA A 42 8.14 -12.68 7.53
N ALA A 43 7.04 -13.42 7.47
CA ALA A 43 6.53 -14.02 6.25
C ALA A 43 6.15 -12.97 5.20
N ALA A 44 5.46 -11.90 5.61
CA ALA A 44 5.10 -10.80 4.74
C ALA A 44 6.34 -10.08 4.17
N THR A 45 7.33 -9.75 5.00
CA THR A 45 8.57 -9.10 4.54
C THR A 45 9.40 -10.00 3.64
N SER A 46 9.40 -11.32 3.86
CA SER A 46 10.03 -12.29 2.94
C SER A 46 9.36 -12.25 1.57
N THR A 47 8.02 -12.29 1.52
CA THR A 47 7.26 -12.17 0.27
C THR A 47 7.54 -10.84 -0.41
N LEU A 48 7.50 -9.73 0.33
CA LEU A 48 7.76 -8.39 -0.21
C LEU A 48 9.18 -8.28 -0.79
N SER A 49 10.20 -8.83 -0.10
CA SER A 49 11.58 -8.83 -0.59
C SER A 49 11.71 -9.57 -1.92
N ARG A 50 11.08 -10.73 -2.04
CA ARG A 50 11.05 -11.51 -3.29
C ARG A 50 10.32 -10.74 -4.40
N PHE A 51 9.17 -10.15 -4.08
CA PHE A 51 8.38 -9.37 -5.04
C PHE A 51 9.13 -8.15 -5.56
N VAL A 52 9.77 -7.37 -4.67
CA VAL A 52 10.57 -6.20 -5.06
C VAL A 52 11.66 -6.61 -6.04
N ARG A 53 12.40 -7.69 -5.76
CA ARG A 53 13.48 -8.17 -6.63
C ARG A 53 12.96 -8.65 -7.98
N SER A 54 11.84 -9.33 -8.01
CA SER A 54 11.31 -9.95 -9.23
C SER A 54 10.47 -8.99 -10.07
N ALA A 55 9.55 -8.22 -9.46
CA ALA A 55 8.62 -7.34 -10.16
C ALA A 55 9.07 -5.88 -10.26
N VAL A 56 9.59 -5.28 -9.17
CA VAL A 56 10.00 -3.86 -9.18
C VAL A 56 11.30 -3.68 -9.93
N ILE A 57 12.26 -4.60 -9.75
CA ILE A 57 13.57 -4.58 -10.43
C ILE A 57 13.55 -5.33 -11.76
N ARG A 58 12.45 -6.01 -12.08
CA ARG A 58 12.29 -6.76 -13.34
C ARG A 58 13.28 -7.91 -13.56
N ARG A 59 13.87 -8.48 -12.50
CA ARG A 59 14.85 -9.57 -12.65
C ARG A 59 14.25 -10.90 -13.03
N ASP A 60 13.04 -11.19 -12.53
CA ASP A 60 12.35 -12.47 -12.77
C ASP A 60 10.84 -12.28 -12.64
N LEU A 61 10.23 -11.82 -13.71
CA LEU A 61 8.79 -11.56 -13.73
C LEU A 61 7.96 -12.85 -13.53
N ALA A 62 8.50 -14.00 -13.92
CA ALA A 62 7.81 -15.27 -13.73
C ALA A 62 7.69 -15.61 -12.23
N ALA A 63 8.74 -15.37 -11.45
CA ALA A 63 8.75 -15.57 -10.00
C ALA A 63 7.87 -14.56 -9.25
N SER A 64 7.56 -13.41 -9.84
CA SER A 64 6.71 -12.39 -9.20
C SER A 64 5.22 -12.71 -9.31
N TRP A 65 4.78 -13.39 -10.37
CA TRP A 65 3.38 -13.69 -10.61
C TRP A 65 2.67 -14.38 -9.44
N PRO A 66 3.21 -15.48 -8.85
CA PRO A 66 2.57 -16.13 -7.71
C PRO A 66 2.58 -15.31 -6.42
N LEU A 67 3.39 -14.25 -6.34
CA LEU A 67 3.48 -13.37 -5.17
C LEU A 67 2.46 -12.23 -5.18
N ALA A 68 1.73 -12.05 -6.27
CA ALA A 68 0.73 -11.00 -6.45
C ALA A 68 -0.69 -11.53 -6.22
N THR A 69 -1.57 -10.69 -5.65
CA THR A 69 -3.00 -11.01 -5.51
C THR A 69 -3.70 -11.04 -6.87
N ALA A 70 -4.92 -11.54 -6.90
CA ALA A 70 -5.79 -11.43 -8.06
C ALA A 70 -6.10 -9.96 -8.40
N HIS A 71 -6.20 -9.09 -7.39
CA HIS A 71 -6.44 -7.66 -7.58
C HIS A 71 -5.27 -6.98 -8.30
N LEU A 72 -4.02 -7.18 -7.83
CA LEU A 72 -2.84 -6.60 -8.50
C LEU A 72 -2.67 -7.11 -9.95
N LYS A 73 -3.12 -8.33 -10.24
CA LYS A 73 -3.10 -8.92 -11.59
C LYS A 73 -4.30 -8.51 -12.45
N SER A 74 -5.29 -7.82 -11.87
CA SER A 74 -6.51 -7.47 -12.57
C SER A 74 -6.25 -6.70 -13.86
N GLY A 75 -6.87 -7.14 -14.95
CA GLY A 75 -6.66 -6.55 -16.28
C GLY A 75 -5.35 -6.93 -16.97
N THR A 76 -4.54 -7.83 -16.39
CA THR A 76 -3.26 -8.27 -16.95
C THR A 76 -3.22 -9.79 -17.09
N THR A 77 -2.95 -10.29 -18.26
CA THR A 77 -2.70 -11.71 -18.49
C THR A 77 -1.30 -12.09 -18.02
N ARG A 78 -1.07 -13.40 -17.81
CA ARG A 78 0.28 -13.87 -17.46
C ARG A 78 1.31 -13.57 -18.55
N ALA A 79 0.92 -13.62 -19.82
CA ALA A 79 1.82 -13.31 -20.94
C ALA A 79 2.22 -11.83 -20.94
N GLU A 80 1.27 -10.92 -20.73
CA GLU A 80 1.54 -9.49 -20.59
C GLU A 80 2.42 -9.20 -19.38
N TRP A 81 2.16 -9.84 -18.24
CA TRP A 81 3.02 -9.72 -17.06
C TRP A 81 4.46 -10.11 -17.37
N LEU A 82 4.66 -11.25 -18.04
CA LEU A 82 6.00 -11.73 -18.41
C LEU A 82 6.69 -10.84 -19.44
N SER A 83 5.94 -10.14 -20.30
CA SER A 83 6.48 -9.15 -21.23
C SER A 83 6.84 -7.80 -20.58
N GLY A 84 6.53 -7.63 -19.28
CA GLY A 84 6.81 -6.41 -18.54
C GLY A 84 5.63 -5.43 -18.43
N ASN A 85 4.48 -5.77 -19.02
CA ASN A 85 3.24 -4.98 -18.90
C ASN A 85 2.49 -5.42 -17.62
N LEU A 86 2.79 -4.78 -16.50
CA LEU A 86 2.17 -5.03 -15.19
C LEU A 86 1.96 -3.72 -14.44
N ALA A 87 0.98 -3.71 -13.53
CA ALA A 87 0.60 -2.54 -12.72
C ALA A 87 1.62 -2.22 -11.60
N VAL A 88 2.92 -2.36 -11.88
CA VAL A 88 4.01 -2.04 -10.96
C VAL A 88 5.03 -1.18 -11.69
N VAL A 89 5.28 0.02 -11.16
CA VAL A 89 6.29 0.92 -11.74
C VAL A 89 7.68 0.34 -11.48
N PRO A 90 8.52 0.19 -12.51
CA PRO A 90 9.87 -0.34 -12.33
C PRO A 90 10.78 0.68 -11.63
N TYR A 91 11.73 0.18 -10.87
CA TYR A 91 12.80 1.01 -10.33
C TYR A 91 13.83 1.30 -11.42
N PRO A 92 14.21 2.57 -11.65
CA PRO A 92 14.96 2.97 -12.85
C PRO A 92 16.47 2.72 -12.79
N ALA A 93 16.96 1.79 -12.00
CA ALA A 93 18.39 1.52 -11.88
C ALA A 93 18.73 0.05 -12.14
N ASP A 94 19.86 -0.23 -12.79
CA ASP A 94 20.33 -1.56 -13.14
C ASP A 94 20.66 -2.45 -11.93
N GLY A 95 20.85 -1.85 -10.79
CA GLY A 95 21.12 -2.56 -9.55
C GLY A 95 20.66 -1.76 -8.34
N PHE A 96 20.26 -2.47 -7.29
CA PHE A 96 19.77 -1.82 -6.08
C PHE A 96 20.17 -2.55 -4.82
N ARG A 97 20.15 -1.81 -3.74
CA ARG A 97 20.24 -2.30 -2.38
C ARG A 97 18.92 -1.97 -1.67
N THR A 98 18.22 -2.98 -1.17
CA THR A 98 17.11 -2.76 -0.25
C THR A 98 17.69 -2.42 1.11
N VAL A 99 17.36 -1.27 1.65
CA VAL A 99 17.87 -0.81 2.93
C VAL A 99 16.97 -1.24 4.09
N GLY A 100 15.70 -1.43 3.84
CA GLY A 100 14.79 -1.95 4.84
C GLY A 100 13.32 -1.87 4.44
N PHE A 101 12.51 -2.55 5.24
CA PHE A 101 11.06 -2.48 5.18
C PHE A 101 10.55 -1.87 6.48
N THR A 102 9.82 -0.77 6.39
CA THR A 102 9.20 -0.12 7.55
C THR A 102 7.71 -0.38 7.53
N LEU A 103 7.19 -1.07 8.56
CA LEU A 103 5.74 -1.27 8.73
C LEU A 103 5.08 0.09 9.02
N LYS A 104 4.09 0.45 8.22
CA LYS A 104 3.36 1.72 8.31
C LYS A 104 2.00 1.55 8.96
N TYR A 105 1.31 0.48 8.62
CA TYR A 105 0.01 0.15 9.19
C TYR A 105 -0.24 -1.35 9.15
N GLN A 106 -1.14 -1.77 10.01
CA GLN A 106 -1.62 -3.15 10.07
C GLN A 106 -3.08 -3.18 10.53
N TYR A 107 -3.86 -4.00 9.89
CA TYR A 107 -5.20 -4.36 10.33
C TYR A 107 -5.55 -5.74 9.78
N LYS A 108 -6.70 -6.28 10.15
CA LYS A 108 -7.12 -7.67 9.90
C LYS A 108 -6.65 -8.22 8.53
N GLY A 109 -5.58 -9.02 8.52
CA GLY A 109 -5.07 -9.67 7.32
C GLY A 109 -4.38 -8.75 6.32
N ILE A 110 -4.06 -7.50 6.68
CA ILE A 110 -3.41 -6.53 5.80
C ILE A 110 -2.20 -5.91 6.50
N LEU A 111 -1.09 -5.80 5.78
CA LEU A 111 0.13 -5.15 6.22
C LEU A 111 0.63 -4.18 5.16
N GLY A 112 0.80 -2.92 5.54
CA GLY A 112 1.37 -1.89 4.68
C GLY A 112 2.81 -1.57 5.05
N TYR A 113 3.71 -1.60 4.07
CA TYR A 113 5.14 -1.34 4.25
C TYR A 113 5.63 -0.24 3.33
N ASP A 114 6.59 0.52 3.82
CA ASP A 114 7.50 1.29 2.98
C ASP A 114 8.77 0.47 2.72
N ALA A 115 9.10 0.26 1.46
CA ALA A 115 10.34 -0.37 1.02
C ALA A 115 11.29 0.70 0.51
N LEU A 116 12.40 0.91 1.21
CA LEU A 116 13.44 1.85 0.82
C LEU A 116 14.43 1.16 -0.12
N LEU A 117 14.57 1.69 -1.33
CA LEU A 117 15.51 1.22 -2.36
C LEU A 117 16.59 2.27 -2.60
N LEU A 118 17.84 1.83 -2.62
CA LEU A 118 18.99 2.63 -3.02
C LEU A 118 19.68 1.99 -4.22
N PRO A 119 20.23 2.75 -5.18
CA PRO A 119 21.00 2.19 -6.27
C PRO A 119 22.31 1.57 -5.75
N ASN A 120 22.76 0.49 -6.40
CA ASN A 120 24.03 -0.17 -6.03
C ASN A 120 25.25 0.67 -6.39
N THR A 121 25.17 1.41 -7.49
CA THR A 121 26.25 2.27 -7.99
C THR A 121 25.66 3.62 -8.32
N THR A 122 26.20 4.65 -7.69
CA THR A 122 26.12 6.01 -8.22
C THR A 122 27.17 6.13 -9.33
N LYS A 123 26.76 5.96 -10.60
CA LYS A 123 27.58 6.48 -11.69
C LYS A 123 27.69 7.99 -11.45
N ALA A 124 28.90 8.52 -11.45
CA ALA A 124 29.15 9.94 -11.27
C ALA A 124 28.22 10.73 -12.22
N GLY A 125 27.32 11.54 -11.67
CA GLY A 125 26.33 12.31 -12.42
C GLY A 125 24.92 11.71 -12.56
N GLN A 126 24.66 10.49 -12.11
CA GLN A 126 23.31 9.92 -12.01
C GLN A 126 22.98 9.63 -10.55
N LEU A 127 22.40 10.61 -9.90
CA LEU A 127 21.59 10.36 -8.71
C LEU A 127 20.27 9.72 -9.19
N ALA A 128 20.30 8.43 -9.53
CA ALA A 128 19.11 7.60 -9.40
C ALA A 128 18.79 7.60 -7.90
N GLY A 129 17.90 8.52 -7.51
CA GLY A 129 17.72 8.85 -6.10
C GLY A 129 17.20 7.65 -5.33
N GLN A 130 17.44 7.67 -4.05
CA GLN A 130 16.69 6.92 -3.07
C GLN A 130 15.20 6.96 -3.41
N GLN A 131 14.56 5.81 -3.51
CA GLN A 131 13.13 5.72 -3.80
C GLN A 131 12.43 4.84 -2.77
N VAL A 132 11.29 5.33 -2.29
CA VAL A 132 10.43 4.59 -1.38
C VAL A 132 9.26 4.03 -2.17
N TYR A 133 9.03 2.73 -2.07
CA TYR A 133 7.83 2.08 -2.56
C TYR A 133 6.87 1.81 -1.42
N ALA A 134 5.63 2.31 -1.52
CA ALA A 134 4.55 1.91 -0.64
C ALA A 134 3.95 0.61 -1.17
N CYS A 135 3.98 -0.44 -0.37
CA CYS A 135 3.48 -1.75 -0.74
C CYS A 135 2.50 -2.27 0.31
N GLU A 136 1.40 -2.83 -0.13
CA GLU A 136 0.41 -3.47 0.71
C GLU A 136 0.38 -4.97 0.43
N LEU A 137 0.32 -5.77 1.50
CA LEU A 137 0.22 -7.23 1.44
C LEU A 137 -1.04 -7.69 2.13
N HIS A 138 -1.70 -8.66 1.51
CA HIS A 138 -2.88 -9.31 2.04
C HIS A 138 -2.58 -10.76 2.43
N ASP A 139 -3.10 -11.20 3.57
CA ASP A 139 -3.12 -12.60 3.95
C ASP A 139 -4.24 -13.32 3.21
N VAL A 140 -3.87 -14.12 2.23
CA VAL A 140 -4.79 -14.95 1.46
C VAL A 140 -4.61 -16.40 1.90
N ARG A 141 -5.45 -16.85 2.83
CA ARG A 141 -5.44 -18.23 3.36
C ARG A 141 -4.08 -18.64 3.95
N GLY A 142 -3.46 -17.75 4.72
CA GLY A 142 -2.16 -18.01 5.35
C GLY A 142 -0.95 -17.65 4.47
N ASN A 143 -1.17 -17.20 3.22
CA ASN A 143 -0.12 -16.76 2.32
C ASN A 143 -0.15 -15.25 2.15
N TRP A 144 0.94 -14.58 2.44
CA TRP A 144 1.07 -13.14 2.20
C TRP A 144 1.34 -12.88 0.72
N LEU A 145 0.43 -12.13 0.06
CA LEU A 145 0.54 -11.72 -1.35
C LEU A 145 0.53 -10.21 -1.45
N VAL A 146 1.28 -9.67 -2.41
CA VAL A 146 1.32 -8.23 -2.68
C VAL A 146 0.07 -7.83 -3.44
N ASP A 147 -0.67 -6.87 -2.90
CA ASP A 147 -1.91 -6.35 -3.48
C ASP A 147 -1.69 -5.05 -4.26
N GLN A 148 -0.76 -4.23 -3.81
CA GLN A 148 -0.32 -3.04 -4.52
C GLN A 148 1.12 -2.70 -4.12
N CYS A 149 1.88 -2.09 -5.04
CA CYS A 149 3.23 -1.63 -4.78
C CYS A 149 3.60 -0.54 -5.79
N TYR A 150 3.78 0.69 -5.32
CA TYR A 150 4.01 1.87 -6.16
C TYR A 150 5.01 2.82 -5.52
N PRO A 151 5.78 3.58 -6.33
CA PRO A 151 6.71 4.56 -5.80
C PRO A 151 5.95 5.71 -5.14
N ARG A 152 6.37 6.09 -3.94
CA ARG A 152 5.93 7.36 -3.35
C ARG A 152 6.59 8.52 -4.09
N LYS A 153 5.82 9.57 -4.33
CA LYS A 153 6.44 10.84 -4.75
C LYS A 153 7.35 11.30 -3.62
N THR A 154 8.64 11.43 -3.89
CA THR A 154 9.56 12.15 -3.01
C THR A 154 9.12 13.61 -3.03
N LEU A 155 8.81 14.15 -1.86
CA LEU A 155 8.52 15.57 -1.69
C LEU A 155 9.81 16.37 -1.88
#